data_0b3f2f842362b5843e62145ced075628
#
_entry.id   0b3f2f842362b5843e62145ced075628
#
_cell.length_a   1.000
_cell.length_b   1.000
_cell.length_c   1.000
_cell.angle_alpha   90.00
_cell.angle_beta   90.00
_cell.angle_gamma   90.00
#
_symmetry.space_group_name_H-M   'P 1'
#
loop_
_entity.id
_entity.type
_entity.pdbx_description
1 polymer ?
#
loop_
_entity_poly.entity_id
_entity_poly.type
_entity_poly.pdbx_seq_one_letter_code
_entity_poly.pdbx_strand_id
1 'polypeptide(L)'
;LKFAPAKAHFNRVLSALPDHAAARAGLESVCFWEDLLRRIEPLPDPNGPMLLWQTIVQHPLHRNEAEKALRTTLIRFLLTRLEQAGLAFIEPDLSTGHLYLLLGEHVKAERLLRQQINSLPGQGILFGYLADTLWLQGRGELANALYATALLVAPERTRSHTLCNRHLAELVDRYGTELAPINGFLHGLLPLVEPEHPPDTPAVQAQALLRQAEQARHQNDHTGMVTARKLLQHLAPEIFNDSLQWLVAQSEPDSTTGYTKKNPEQLEFRTPFQRERGE
;
A
#
# COMPACT_ATOMS: atom_id res chain seq x y z
N LEU A 1 9.28 23.46 -15.38
CA LEU A 1 8.81 24.15 -14.18
C LEU A 1 9.29 25.60 -14.18
N LYS A 2 8.38 26.57 -13.92
CA LYS A 2 8.71 28.00 -13.89
C LYS A 2 8.64 28.52 -12.45
N PHE A 3 9.75 28.58 -11.75
CA PHE A 3 9.82 29.06 -10.37
C PHE A 3 9.94 30.58 -10.23
N ALA A 4 10.43 31.29 -11.28
CA ALA A 4 10.65 32.74 -11.23
C ALA A 4 9.41 33.56 -10.84
N PRO A 5 8.19 33.30 -11.34
CA PRO A 5 6.99 34.02 -10.89
C PRO A 5 6.68 33.82 -9.41
N ALA A 6 6.84 32.58 -8.90
CA ALA A 6 6.60 32.27 -7.49
C ALA A 6 7.60 33.00 -6.58
N LYS A 7 8.89 33.01 -6.92
CA LYS A 7 9.91 33.77 -6.22
C LYS A 7 9.60 35.26 -6.20
N ALA A 8 9.24 35.83 -7.34
CA ALA A 8 8.87 37.24 -7.44
C ALA A 8 7.67 37.59 -6.55
N HIS A 9 6.68 36.68 -6.47
CA HIS A 9 5.53 36.86 -5.60
C HIS A 9 5.92 36.88 -4.12
N PHE A 10 6.67 35.86 -3.66
CA PHE A 10 7.12 35.79 -2.26
C PHE A 10 8.02 36.98 -1.88
N ASN A 11 8.95 37.37 -2.74
CA ASN A 11 9.81 38.53 -2.51
C ASN A 11 9.00 39.82 -2.38
N ARG A 12 7.92 39.99 -3.15
CA ARG A 12 7.03 41.15 -3.04
C ARG A 12 6.30 41.16 -1.68
N VAL A 13 5.81 40.02 -1.22
CA VAL A 13 5.20 39.90 0.10
C VAL A 13 6.21 40.23 1.20
N LEU A 14 7.42 39.69 1.14
CA LEU A 14 8.47 39.90 2.12
C LEU A 14 9.01 41.32 2.10
N SER A 15 8.96 42.03 0.95
CA SER A 15 9.30 43.46 0.90
C SER A 15 8.28 44.32 1.64
N ALA A 16 7.00 43.93 1.63
CA ALA A 16 5.94 44.63 2.38
C ALA A 16 5.83 44.17 3.84
N LEU A 17 6.08 42.89 4.10
CA LEU A 17 5.96 42.24 5.41
C LEU A 17 7.19 41.36 5.67
N PRO A 18 8.32 41.89 6.15
CA PRO A 18 9.59 41.13 6.26
C PRO A 18 9.50 39.90 7.17
N ASP A 19 8.63 39.93 8.17
CA ASP A 19 8.47 38.86 9.16
C ASP A 19 7.35 37.86 8.82
N HIS A 20 6.84 37.88 7.57
CA HIS A 20 5.78 36.98 7.15
C HIS A 20 6.31 35.55 6.99
N ALA A 21 6.17 34.75 8.04
CA ALA A 21 6.75 33.38 8.14
C ALA A 21 6.36 32.46 6.98
N ALA A 22 5.08 32.49 6.57
CA ALA A 22 4.61 31.64 5.48
C ALA A 22 5.22 32.01 4.11
N ALA A 23 5.46 33.30 3.84
CA ALA A 23 6.10 33.75 2.61
C ALA A 23 7.60 33.39 2.60
N ARG A 24 8.27 33.45 3.75
CA ARG A 24 9.66 33.01 3.90
C ARG A 24 9.79 31.50 3.63
N ALA A 25 8.97 30.69 4.30
CA ALA A 25 8.95 29.25 4.10
C ALA A 25 8.60 28.87 2.64
N GLY A 26 7.66 29.58 2.01
CA GLY A 26 7.33 29.39 0.60
C GLY A 26 8.49 29.70 -0.34
N LEU A 27 9.22 30.80 -0.09
CA LEU A 27 10.40 31.16 -0.87
C LEU A 27 11.53 30.12 -0.73
N GLU A 28 11.80 29.67 0.51
CA GLU A 28 12.79 28.65 0.79
C GLU A 28 12.44 27.33 0.07
N SER A 29 11.18 26.91 0.12
CA SER A 29 10.69 25.73 -0.58
C SER A 29 10.89 25.85 -2.11
N VAL A 30 10.53 26.98 -2.70
CA VAL A 30 10.69 27.22 -4.15
C VAL A 30 12.17 27.21 -4.53
N CYS A 31 13.04 27.81 -3.75
CA CYS A 31 14.48 27.80 -3.99
C CYS A 31 15.05 26.38 -3.91
N PHE A 32 14.66 25.61 -2.87
CA PHE A 32 15.08 24.21 -2.71
C PHE A 32 14.75 23.34 -3.93
N TRP A 33 13.50 23.40 -4.41
CA TRP A 33 13.07 22.59 -5.56
C TRP A 33 13.71 23.05 -6.87
N GLU A 34 13.90 24.34 -7.07
CA GLU A 34 14.61 24.85 -8.25
C GLU A 34 16.06 24.40 -8.29
N ASP A 35 16.77 24.49 -7.14
CA ASP A 35 18.17 24.06 -7.03
C ASP A 35 18.30 22.55 -7.18
N LEU A 36 17.36 21.76 -6.66
CA LEU A 36 17.31 20.33 -6.86
C LEU A 36 17.17 19.99 -8.35
N LEU A 37 16.19 20.59 -9.05
CA LEU A 37 15.97 20.32 -10.47
C LEU A 37 17.18 20.70 -11.32
N ARG A 38 17.85 21.81 -11.01
CA ARG A 38 19.09 22.23 -11.67
C ARG A 38 20.23 21.20 -11.51
N ARG A 39 20.31 20.55 -10.33
CA ARG A 39 21.28 19.48 -10.06
C ARG A 39 20.92 18.17 -10.75
N ILE A 40 19.63 17.89 -10.91
CA ILE A 40 19.15 16.65 -11.54
C ILE A 40 19.25 16.69 -13.04
N GLU A 41 19.10 17.87 -13.67
CA GLU A 41 19.07 18.05 -15.11
C GLU A 41 20.25 17.40 -15.84
N PRO A 42 21.53 17.58 -15.40
CA PRO A 42 22.69 16.96 -16.04
C PRO A 42 22.89 15.47 -15.68
N LEU A 43 22.12 14.92 -14.74
CA LEU A 43 22.30 13.53 -14.33
C LEU A 43 21.70 12.58 -15.38
N PRO A 44 22.42 11.49 -15.71
CA PRO A 44 21.91 10.49 -16.63
C PRO A 44 20.74 9.73 -15.99
N ASP A 45 19.87 9.18 -16.84
CA ASP A 45 18.84 8.23 -16.38
C ASP A 45 19.51 6.87 -16.07
N PRO A 46 19.04 6.17 -15.01
CA PRO A 46 17.90 6.45 -14.12
C PRO A 46 18.20 7.36 -12.91
N ASN A 47 19.43 7.83 -12.73
CA ASN A 47 19.88 8.49 -11.49
C ASN A 47 19.12 9.79 -11.20
N GLY A 48 18.90 10.63 -12.24
CA GLY A 48 18.16 11.87 -12.08
C GLY A 48 16.71 11.66 -11.64
N PRO A 49 15.93 10.84 -12.35
CA PRO A 49 14.57 10.45 -11.94
C PRO A 49 14.50 9.86 -10.53
N MET A 50 15.42 8.96 -10.18
CA MET A 50 15.44 8.33 -8.86
C MET A 50 15.72 9.34 -7.74
N LEU A 51 16.67 10.24 -7.92
CA LEU A 51 16.95 11.29 -6.93
C LEU A 51 15.75 12.22 -6.73
N LEU A 52 15.07 12.59 -7.82
CA LEU A 52 13.85 13.41 -7.72
C LEU A 52 12.75 12.66 -6.96
N TRP A 53 12.52 11.38 -7.28
CA TRP A 53 11.52 10.55 -6.61
C TRP A 53 11.79 10.42 -5.11
N GLN A 54 13.01 10.04 -4.73
CA GLN A 54 13.40 9.94 -3.32
C GLN A 54 13.19 11.25 -2.57
N THR A 55 13.50 12.39 -3.20
CA THR A 55 13.29 13.69 -2.59
C THR A 55 11.80 14.02 -2.43
N ILE A 56 10.95 13.70 -3.42
CA ILE A 56 9.48 13.86 -3.34
C ILE A 56 8.91 13.03 -2.18
N VAL A 57 9.39 11.80 -2.01
CA VAL A 57 8.95 10.90 -0.92
C VAL A 57 9.39 11.40 0.46
N GLN A 58 10.61 11.92 0.57
CA GLN A 58 11.15 12.43 1.84
C GLN A 58 10.58 13.78 2.25
N HIS A 59 10.12 14.60 1.30
CA HIS A 59 9.57 15.93 1.55
C HIS A 59 8.07 15.94 1.25
N PRO A 60 7.22 15.64 2.23
CA PRO A 60 5.78 15.57 2.01
C PRO A 60 5.21 16.94 1.69
N LEU A 61 4.82 17.15 0.44
CA LEU A 61 4.17 18.35 -0.08
C LEU A 61 2.65 18.17 -0.02
N HIS A 62 2.05 18.31 1.17
CA HIS A 62 0.62 18.08 1.36
C HIS A 62 -0.06 19.02 2.38
N ARG A 63 0.68 19.95 2.98
CA ARG A 63 0.17 20.81 4.06
C ARG A 63 -0.88 21.81 3.59
N ASN A 64 -0.76 22.27 2.35
CA ASN A 64 -1.65 23.25 1.75
C ASN A 64 -1.82 23.02 0.24
N GLU A 65 -2.75 23.71 -0.39
CA GLU A 65 -3.05 23.54 -1.82
C GLU A 65 -1.87 23.89 -2.75
N ALA A 66 -1.03 24.85 -2.36
CA ALA A 66 0.16 25.21 -3.16
C ALA A 66 1.20 24.08 -3.14
N GLU A 67 1.42 23.44 -1.99
CA GLU A 67 2.30 22.26 -1.88
C GLU A 67 1.74 21.07 -2.68
N LYS A 68 0.45 20.79 -2.59
CA LYS A 68 -0.20 19.74 -3.39
C LYS A 68 -0.06 19.99 -4.88
N ALA A 69 -0.26 21.24 -5.32
CA ALA A 69 -0.07 21.65 -6.73
C ALA A 69 1.39 21.49 -7.17
N LEU A 70 2.35 21.86 -6.32
CA LEU A 70 3.78 21.66 -6.58
C LEU A 70 4.11 20.19 -6.70
N ARG A 71 3.65 19.35 -5.75
CA ARG A 71 3.83 17.88 -5.79
C ARG A 71 3.28 17.30 -7.09
N THR A 72 2.07 17.64 -7.47
CA THR A 72 1.44 17.21 -8.73
C THR A 72 2.29 17.58 -9.93
N THR A 73 2.85 18.81 -9.94
CA THR A 73 3.69 19.30 -11.03
C THR A 73 5.04 18.57 -11.10
N LEU A 74 5.65 18.28 -9.95
CA LEU A 74 6.89 17.49 -9.86
C LEU A 74 6.66 16.05 -10.33
N ILE A 75 5.56 15.43 -9.95
CA ILE A 75 5.19 14.07 -10.39
C ILE A 75 4.98 14.04 -11.91
N ARG A 76 4.29 15.02 -12.49
CA ARG A 76 4.14 15.13 -13.96
C ARG A 76 5.47 15.32 -14.67
N PHE A 77 6.35 16.15 -14.13
CA PHE A 77 7.69 16.35 -14.68
C PHE A 77 8.50 15.04 -14.66
N LEU A 78 8.49 14.31 -13.53
CA LEU A 78 9.14 13.02 -13.38
C LEU A 78 8.57 12.01 -14.37
N LEU A 79 7.25 11.91 -14.46
CA LEU A 79 6.57 11.00 -15.38
C LEU A 79 6.96 11.26 -16.84
N THR A 80 6.95 12.53 -17.29
CA THR A 80 7.35 12.90 -18.64
C THR A 80 8.79 12.47 -18.93
N ARG A 81 9.69 12.66 -17.98
CA ARG A 81 11.11 12.26 -18.13
C ARG A 81 11.25 10.74 -18.25
N LEU A 82 10.54 9.96 -17.41
CA LEU A 82 10.54 8.50 -17.51
C LEU A 82 9.98 7.99 -18.85
N GLU A 83 8.88 8.57 -19.32
CA GLU A 83 8.28 8.23 -20.60
C GLU A 83 9.22 8.53 -21.78
N GLN A 84 9.91 9.67 -21.76
CA GLN A 84 10.91 10.04 -22.78
C GLN A 84 12.11 9.10 -22.78
N ALA A 85 12.52 8.61 -21.61
CA ALA A 85 13.60 7.63 -21.43
C ALA A 85 13.16 6.18 -21.71
N GLY A 86 11.87 5.90 -21.92
CA GLY A 86 11.34 4.55 -22.06
C GLY A 86 11.42 3.70 -20.79
N LEU A 87 11.52 4.34 -19.61
CA LEU A 87 11.68 3.70 -18.32
C LEU A 87 10.31 3.54 -17.63
N ALA A 88 9.78 2.31 -17.60
CA ALA A 88 8.50 2.03 -16.97
C ALA A 88 8.61 1.79 -15.45
N PHE A 89 9.72 1.18 -15.02
CA PHE A 89 10.01 0.86 -13.62
C PHE A 89 11.49 1.04 -13.31
N ILE A 90 11.80 1.62 -12.16
CA ILE A 90 13.15 1.75 -11.61
C ILE A 90 13.09 1.27 -10.15
N GLU A 91 13.93 0.29 -9.84
CA GLU A 91 14.03 -0.20 -8.45
C GLU A 91 14.45 0.91 -7.47
N PRO A 92 13.98 0.87 -6.23
CA PRO A 92 13.14 -0.19 -5.65
C PRO A 92 11.63 0.01 -5.82
N ASP A 93 11.14 1.21 -6.15
CA ASP A 93 9.70 1.54 -6.00
C ASP A 93 9.17 2.58 -6.99
N LEU A 94 9.99 3.11 -7.89
CA LEU A 94 9.56 4.12 -8.85
C LEU A 94 8.93 3.45 -10.09
N SER A 95 7.62 3.59 -10.24
CA SER A 95 6.83 3.04 -11.34
C SER A 95 6.01 4.14 -12.04
N THR A 96 5.98 4.15 -13.37
CA THR A 96 5.09 5.05 -14.12
C THR A 96 3.62 4.79 -13.80
N GLY A 97 3.23 3.53 -13.57
CA GLY A 97 1.88 3.17 -13.12
C GLY A 97 1.53 3.79 -11.78
N HIS A 98 2.47 3.77 -10.82
CA HIS A 98 2.29 4.42 -9.51
C HIS A 98 2.20 5.96 -9.64
N LEU A 99 3.01 6.57 -10.50
CA LEU A 99 2.92 8.02 -10.74
C LEU A 99 1.56 8.42 -11.32
N TYR A 100 0.98 7.62 -12.23
CA TYR A 100 -0.39 7.85 -12.71
C TYR A 100 -1.44 7.68 -11.61
N LEU A 101 -1.27 6.71 -10.70
CA LEU A 101 -2.12 6.57 -9.51
C LEU A 101 -2.09 7.84 -8.66
N LEU A 102 -0.90 8.37 -8.37
CA LEU A 102 -0.72 9.62 -7.59
C LEU A 102 -1.31 10.86 -8.28
N LEU A 103 -1.46 10.83 -9.60
CA LEU A 103 -2.13 11.87 -10.39
C LEU A 103 -3.66 11.68 -10.48
N GLY A 104 -4.21 10.60 -9.91
CA GLY A 104 -5.64 10.27 -9.98
C GLY A 104 -6.09 9.66 -11.32
N GLU A 105 -5.15 9.31 -12.19
CA GLU A 105 -5.44 8.69 -13.49
C GLU A 105 -5.57 7.16 -13.38
N HIS A 106 -6.55 6.70 -12.57
CA HIS A 106 -6.68 5.31 -12.13
C HIS A 106 -6.77 4.29 -13.29
N VAL A 107 -7.49 4.61 -14.36
CA VAL A 107 -7.65 3.70 -15.52
C VAL A 107 -6.30 3.45 -16.22
N LYS A 108 -5.50 4.50 -16.35
CA LYS A 108 -4.18 4.44 -16.97
C LYS A 108 -3.18 3.74 -16.05
N ALA A 109 -3.25 4.05 -14.74
CA ALA A 109 -2.48 3.39 -13.71
C ALA A 109 -2.71 1.86 -13.73
N GLU A 110 -3.96 1.40 -13.70
CA GLU A 110 -4.31 -0.02 -13.75
C GLU A 110 -3.71 -0.72 -14.98
N ARG A 111 -3.88 -0.13 -16.17
CA ARG A 111 -3.36 -0.72 -17.41
C ARG A 111 -1.84 -0.89 -17.35
N LEU A 112 -1.11 0.14 -16.94
CA LEU A 112 0.35 0.12 -16.88
C LEU A 112 0.86 -0.82 -15.79
N LEU A 113 0.25 -0.82 -14.60
CA LEU A 113 0.64 -1.70 -13.50
C LEU A 113 0.44 -3.17 -13.86
N ARG A 114 -0.67 -3.54 -14.53
CA ARG A 114 -0.86 -4.91 -15.04
C ARG A 114 0.21 -5.30 -16.06
N GLN A 115 0.55 -4.40 -16.97
CA GLN A 115 1.63 -4.63 -17.94
C GLN A 115 2.98 -4.81 -17.24
N GLN A 116 3.30 -3.98 -16.26
CA GLN A 116 4.54 -4.07 -15.49
C GLN A 116 4.63 -5.36 -14.66
N ILE A 117 3.56 -5.78 -14.00
CA ILE A 117 3.49 -7.05 -13.26
C ILE A 117 3.80 -8.24 -14.19
N ASN A 118 3.20 -8.26 -15.37
CA ASN A 118 3.45 -9.33 -16.35
C ASN A 118 4.91 -9.36 -16.85
N SER A 119 5.56 -8.19 -16.92
CA SER A 119 6.96 -8.09 -17.36
C SER A 119 7.97 -8.27 -16.24
N LEU A 120 7.57 -8.04 -14.98
CA LEU A 120 8.41 -8.03 -13.79
C LEU A 120 7.73 -8.79 -12.63
N PRO A 121 7.52 -10.11 -12.76
CA PRO A 121 6.70 -10.88 -11.80
C PRO A 121 7.27 -10.92 -10.37
N GLY A 122 8.57 -10.69 -10.19
CA GLY A 122 9.21 -10.64 -8.86
C GLY A 122 9.06 -9.32 -8.11
N GLN A 123 8.42 -8.29 -8.70
CA GLN A 123 8.29 -6.98 -8.07
C GLN A 123 6.98 -6.86 -7.28
N GLY A 124 6.99 -7.40 -6.05
CA GLY A 124 5.80 -7.44 -5.19
C GLY A 124 5.15 -6.08 -4.91
N ILE A 125 5.93 -4.98 -4.91
CA ILE A 125 5.41 -3.63 -4.71
C ILE A 125 4.40 -3.20 -5.80
N LEU A 126 4.52 -3.72 -7.02
CA LEU A 126 3.60 -3.41 -8.11
C LEU A 126 2.18 -3.95 -7.83
N PHE A 127 2.08 -5.10 -7.14
CA PHE A 127 0.78 -5.62 -6.68
C PHE A 127 0.12 -4.68 -5.67
N GLY A 128 0.90 -4.08 -4.75
CA GLY A 128 0.41 -3.08 -3.82
C GLY A 128 -0.14 -1.83 -4.53
N TYR A 129 0.59 -1.29 -5.50
CA TYR A 129 0.12 -0.15 -6.30
C TYR A 129 -1.13 -0.47 -7.12
N LEU A 130 -1.22 -1.68 -7.68
CA LEU A 130 -2.42 -2.11 -8.39
C LEU A 130 -3.59 -2.30 -7.43
N ALA A 131 -3.34 -2.81 -6.22
CA ALA A 131 -4.36 -2.94 -5.18
C ALA A 131 -4.93 -1.57 -4.78
N ASP A 132 -4.06 -0.59 -4.51
CA ASP A 132 -4.49 0.79 -4.22
C ASP A 132 -5.31 1.38 -5.37
N THR A 133 -4.89 1.13 -6.62
CA THR A 133 -5.61 1.60 -7.80
C THR A 133 -7.03 1.01 -7.87
N LEU A 134 -7.17 -0.29 -7.63
CA LEU A 134 -8.47 -0.97 -7.65
C LEU A 134 -9.33 -0.57 -6.45
N TRP A 135 -8.72 -0.37 -5.28
CA TRP A 135 -9.42 0.13 -4.09
C TRP A 135 -10.08 1.49 -4.35
N LEU A 136 -9.32 2.43 -4.92
CA LEU A 136 -9.82 3.76 -5.28
C LEU A 136 -10.87 3.74 -6.41
N GLN A 137 -10.91 2.67 -7.19
CA GLN A 137 -11.98 2.42 -8.17
C GLN A 137 -13.22 1.73 -7.57
N GLY A 138 -13.25 1.45 -6.25
CA GLY A 138 -14.35 0.75 -5.59
C GLY A 138 -14.37 -0.77 -5.80
N ARG A 139 -13.28 -1.36 -6.31
CA ARG A 139 -13.15 -2.80 -6.60
C ARG A 139 -12.45 -3.53 -5.43
N GLY A 140 -13.04 -3.42 -4.23
CA GLY A 140 -12.42 -3.82 -2.97
C GLY A 140 -12.00 -5.28 -2.89
N GLU A 141 -12.81 -6.24 -3.38
CA GLU A 141 -12.47 -7.66 -3.33
C GLU A 141 -11.21 -7.98 -4.15
N LEU A 142 -11.10 -7.43 -5.36
CA LEU A 142 -9.92 -7.60 -6.20
C LEU A 142 -8.69 -6.89 -5.60
N ALA A 143 -8.90 -5.72 -5.01
CA ALA A 143 -7.84 -5.01 -4.30
C ALA A 143 -7.31 -5.83 -3.12
N ASN A 144 -8.19 -6.42 -2.30
CA ASN A 144 -7.79 -7.24 -1.14
C ASN A 144 -6.99 -8.48 -1.55
N ALA A 145 -7.33 -9.13 -2.68
CA ALA A 145 -6.53 -10.24 -3.21
C ALA A 145 -5.11 -9.80 -3.62
N LEU A 146 -4.99 -8.63 -4.24
CA LEU A 146 -3.69 -8.08 -4.63
C LEU A 146 -2.88 -7.56 -3.43
N TYR A 147 -3.52 -7.01 -2.41
CA TYR A 147 -2.85 -6.68 -1.14
C TYR A 147 -2.29 -7.92 -0.46
N ALA A 148 -3.07 -9.00 -0.39
CA ALA A 148 -2.59 -10.28 0.14
C ALA A 148 -1.37 -10.78 -0.65
N THR A 149 -1.40 -10.70 -1.98
CA THR A 149 -0.27 -11.07 -2.84
C THR A 149 0.95 -10.19 -2.57
N ALA A 150 0.79 -8.86 -2.50
CA ALA A 150 1.88 -7.91 -2.23
C ALA A 150 2.57 -8.19 -0.90
N LEU A 151 1.79 -8.43 0.16
CA LEU A 151 2.29 -8.75 1.49
C LEU A 151 3.03 -10.10 1.54
N LEU A 152 2.61 -11.09 0.75
CA LEU A 152 3.28 -12.39 0.69
C LEU A 152 4.57 -12.35 -0.14
N VAL A 153 4.59 -11.57 -1.24
CA VAL A 153 5.75 -11.55 -2.16
C VAL A 153 6.84 -10.58 -1.70
N ALA A 154 6.46 -9.43 -1.13
CA ALA A 154 7.40 -8.39 -0.72
C ALA A 154 6.91 -7.64 0.55
N PRO A 155 6.84 -8.33 1.70
CA PRO A 155 6.36 -7.74 2.94
C PRO A 155 7.17 -6.50 3.36
N GLU A 156 8.49 -6.51 3.16
CA GLU A 156 9.40 -5.43 3.54
C GLU A 156 9.18 -4.14 2.73
N ARG A 157 8.52 -4.22 1.58
CA ARG A 157 8.21 -3.06 0.71
C ARG A 157 6.82 -2.48 0.97
N THR A 158 5.99 -3.20 1.72
CA THR A 158 4.64 -2.75 2.06
C THR A 158 4.66 -1.94 3.36
N ARG A 159 4.23 -0.69 3.29
CA ARG A 159 4.19 0.21 4.45
C ARG A 159 2.74 0.58 4.75
N SER A 160 2.32 0.39 6.00
CA SER A 160 0.94 0.64 6.43
C SER A 160 0.42 2.03 6.04
N HIS A 161 1.24 3.07 6.25
CA HIS A 161 0.85 4.46 5.99
C HIS A 161 0.68 4.82 4.51
N THR A 162 1.07 3.93 3.59
CA THR A 162 0.87 4.13 2.14
C THR A 162 -0.34 3.40 1.60
N LEU A 163 -0.94 2.48 2.36
CA LEU A 163 -2.09 1.69 1.93
C LEU A 163 -3.37 2.52 1.88
N CYS A 164 -4.09 2.46 0.78
CA CYS A 164 -5.39 3.13 0.64
C CYS A 164 -6.48 2.45 1.49
N ASN A 165 -6.36 1.15 1.76
CA ASN A 165 -7.25 0.42 2.67
C ASN A 165 -6.81 0.63 4.12
N ARG A 166 -7.53 1.50 4.86
CA ARG A 166 -7.22 1.83 6.26
C ARG A 166 -7.31 0.64 7.20
N HIS A 167 -8.28 -0.26 7.02
CA HIS A 167 -8.42 -1.45 7.86
C HIS A 167 -7.22 -2.39 7.68
N LEU A 168 -6.72 -2.51 6.45
CA LEU A 168 -5.50 -3.24 6.20
C LEU A 168 -4.28 -2.56 6.81
N ALA A 169 -4.20 -1.23 6.74
CA ALA A 169 -3.12 -0.47 7.38
C ALA A 169 -3.07 -0.71 8.89
N GLU A 170 -4.22 -0.65 9.59
CA GLU A 170 -4.33 -0.94 11.02
C GLU A 170 -3.93 -2.38 11.35
N LEU A 171 -4.28 -3.33 10.50
CA LEU A 171 -3.92 -4.74 10.65
C LEU A 171 -2.41 -4.94 10.47
N VAL A 172 -1.80 -4.30 9.48
CA VAL A 172 -0.35 -4.31 9.27
C VAL A 172 0.39 -3.66 10.45
N ASP A 173 -0.12 -2.57 11.00
CA ASP A 173 0.47 -1.92 12.18
C ASP A 173 0.40 -2.83 13.43
N ARG A 174 -0.64 -3.64 13.55
CA ARG A 174 -0.85 -4.54 14.69
C ARG A 174 0.00 -5.82 14.61
N TYR A 175 0.05 -6.47 13.48
CA TYR A 175 0.60 -7.82 13.32
C TYR A 175 1.91 -7.84 12.51
N GLY A 176 2.33 -6.72 11.95
CA GLY A 176 3.44 -6.65 11.00
C GLY A 176 3.07 -7.16 9.62
N THR A 177 3.90 -6.81 8.63
CA THR A 177 3.64 -7.11 7.22
C THR A 177 3.65 -8.61 6.89
N GLU A 178 4.47 -9.39 7.60
CA GLU A 178 4.59 -10.84 7.35
C GLU A 178 3.36 -11.63 7.81
N LEU A 179 2.77 -11.26 8.96
CA LEU A 179 1.60 -11.95 9.52
C LEU A 179 0.27 -11.33 9.09
N ALA A 180 0.31 -10.14 8.47
CA ALA A 180 -0.89 -9.46 8.01
C ALA A 180 -1.75 -10.29 7.02
N PRO A 181 -1.20 -11.08 6.07
CA PRO A 181 -2.02 -11.90 5.18
C PRO A 181 -2.87 -12.94 5.93
N ILE A 182 -2.27 -13.62 6.91
CA ILE A 182 -2.94 -14.65 7.71
C ILE A 182 -3.99 -14.02 8.61
N ASN A 183 -3.60 -13.01 9.39
CA ASN A 183 -4.53 -12.31 10.26
C ASN A 183 -5.64 -11.60 9.47
N GLY A 184 -5.32 -11.06 8.30
CA GLY A 184 -6.32 -10.50 7.39
C GLY A 184 -7.38 -11.51 6.95
N PHE A 185 -6.99 -12.76 6.71
CA PHE A 185 -7.93 -13.84 6.44
C PHE A 185 -8.78 -14.17 7.68
N LEU A 186 -8.16 -14.36 8.84
CA LEU A 186 -8.86 -14.68 10.08
C LEU A 186 -9.83 -13.57 10.52
N HIS A 187 -9.58 -12.33 10.15
CA HIS A 187 -10.49 -11.20 10.36
C HIS A 187 -11.48 -10.95 9.20
N GLY A 188 -11.50 -11.81 8.16
CA GLY A 188 -12.39 -11.68 7.03
C GLY A 188 -12.09 -10.50 6.09
N LEU A 189 -10.89 -9.92 6.19
CA LEU A 189 -10.47 -8.77 5.39
C LEU A 189 -9.76 -9.20 4.09
N LEU A 190 -8.89 -10.18 4.16
CA LEU A 190 -8.10 -10.66 3.02
C LEU A 190 -8.47 -12.10 2.64
N PRO A 191 -8.48 -12.44 1.36
CA PRO A 191 -8.60 -13.83 0.92
C PRO A 191 -7.27 -14.59 1.08
N LEU A 192 -7.34 -15.92 1.15
CA LEU A 192 -6.18 -16.78 0.98
C LEU A 192 -5.83 -16.86 -0.50
N VAL A 193 -4.65 -16.38 -0.86
CA VAL A 193 -4.17 -16.33 -2.24
C VAL A 193 -2.98 -17.27 -2.45
N GLU A 194 -2.69 -17.61 -3.71
CA GLU A 194 -1.52 -18.37 -4.13
C GLU A 194 -0.67 -17.51 -5.06
N PRO A 195 0.37 -16.84 -4.56
CA PRO A 195 1.27 -16.09 -5.42
C PRO A 195 2.12 -17.04 -6.28
N GLU A 196 2.46 -16.61 -7.49
CA GLU A 196 3.23 -17.45 -8.44
C GLU A 196 4.66 -17.73 -7.96
N HIS A 197 5.29 -16.77 -7.30
CA HIS A 197 6.70 -16.84 -6.85
C HIS A 197 6.84 -16.34 -5.41
N PRO A 198 6.28 -17.05 -4.42
CA PRO A 198 6.38 -16.62 -3.03
C PRO A 198 7.79 -16.87 -2.50
N PRO A 199 8.29 -16.01 -1.60
CA PRO A 199 9.51 -16.30 -0.84
C PRO A 199 9.29 -17.50 0.08
N ASP A 200 10.36 -18.24 0.36
CA ASP A 200 10.31 -19.38 1.28
C ASP A 200 10.46 -18.88 2.73
N THR A 201 9.38 -18.35 3.30
CA THR A 201 9.33 -17.90 4.69
C THR A 201 8.32 -18.70 5.50
N PRO A 202 8.51 -18.82 6.84
CA PRO A 202 7.55 -19.50 7.71
C PRO A 202 6.12 -18.95 7.58
N ALA A 203 5.97 -17.64 7.43
CA ALA A 203 4.67 -17.00 7.27
C ALA A 203 3.97 -17.41 5.96
N VAL A 204 4.72 -17.46 4.85
CA VAL A 204 4.20 -17.93 3.56
C VAL A 204 3.83 -19.40 3.60
N GLN A 205 4.68 -20.24 4.22
CA GLN A 205 4.39 -21.66 4.41
C GLN A 205 3.14 -21.88 5.27
N ALA A 206 2.99 -21.14 6.37
CA ALA A 206 1.80 -21.20 7.23
C ALA A 206 0.53 -20.78 6.49
N GLN A 207 0.59 -19.73 5.70
CA GLN A 207 -0.53 -19.28 4.86
C GLN A 207 -0.90 -20.34 3.80
N ALA A 208 0.09 -20.99 3.18
CA ALA A 208 -0.16 -22.06 2.20
C ALA A 208 -0.84 -23.26 2.86
N LEU A 209 -0.42 -23.67 4.06
CA LEU A 209 -1.04 -24.76 4.82
C LEU A 209 -2.47 -24.42 5.26
N LEU A 210 -2.71 -23.17 5.68
CA LEU A 210 -4.05 -22.71 6.01
C LEU A 210 -4.96 -22.74 4.77
N ARG A 211 -4.46 -22.31 3.62
CA ARG A 211 -5.19 -22.38 2.35
C ARG A 211 -5.51 -23.82 1.96
N GLN A 212 -4.54 -24.72 2.07
CA GLN A 212 -4.75 -26.16 1.80
C GLN A 212 -5.81 -26.77 2.74
N ALA A 213 -5.76 -26.43 4.04
CA ALA A 213 -6.77 -26.91 5.00
C ALA A 213 -8.18 -26.42 4.65
N GLU A 214 -8.33 -25.15 4.24
CA GLU A 214 -9.62 -24.60 3.84
C GLU A 214 -10.13 -25.14 2.50
N GLN A 215 -9.26 -25.36 1.53
CA GLN A 215 -9.61 -26.03 0.27
C GLN A 215 -10.09 -27.46 0.50
N ALA A 216 -9.35 -28.24 1.31
CA ALA A 216 -9.72 -29.60 1.68
C ALA A 216 -11.08 -29.63 2.42
N ARG A 217 -11.33 -28.66 3.30
CA ARG A 217 -12.63 -28.51 3.98
C ARG A 217 -13.77 -28.28 3.00
N HIS A 218 -13.60 -27.39 2.02
CA HIS A 218 -14.61 -27.13 0.99
C HIS A 218 -14.84 -28.31 0.04
N GLN A 219 -13.83 -29.16 -0.17
CA GLN A 219 -13.89 -30.36 -1.01
C GLN A 219 -14.36 -31.59 -0.23
N ASN A 220 -14.65 -31.46 1.09
CA ASN A 220 -14.95 -32.56 2.00
C ASN A 220 -13.81 -33.60 2.11
N ASP A 221 -12.57 -33.22 1.81
CA ASP A 221 -11.38 -34.05 2.01
C ASP A 221 -10.91 -33.95 3.48
N HIS A 222 -11.46 -34.83 4.31
CA HIS A 222 -11.12 -34.85 5.73
C HIS A 222 -9.63 -35.17 5.97
N THR A 223 -9.06 -36.08 5.16
CA THR A 223 -7.65 -36.50 5.32
C THR A 223 -6.70 -35.38 4.98
N GLY A 224 -6.91 -34.69 3.86
CA GLY A 224 -6.12 -33.53 3.44
C GLY A 224 -6.21 -32.40 4.46
N MET A 225 -7.43 -32.11 4.94
CA MET A 225 -7.65 -31.08 5.98
C MET A 225 -6.88 -31.37 7.25
N VAL A 226 -6.96 -32.60 7.79
CA VAL A 226 -6.25 -32.99 9.04
C VAL A 226 -4.75 -32.95 8.84
N THR A 227 -4.25 -33.38 7.68
CA THR A 227 -2.82 -33.36 7.37
C THR A 227 -2.28 -31.95 7.32
N ALA A 228 -2.93 -31.04 6.58
CA ALA A 228 -2.53 -29.64 6.49
C ALA A 228 -2.55 -28.96 7.87
N ARG A 229 -3.57 -29.20 8.70
CA ARG A 229 -3.67 -28.64 10.05
C ARG A 229 -2.60 -29.19 11.00
N LYS A 230 -2.22 -30.45 10.93
CA LYS A 230 -1.11 -31.00 11.72
C LYS A 230 0.22 -30.35 11.34
N LEU A 231 0.46 -30.15 10.06
CA LEU A 231 1.66 -29.44 9.59
C LEU A 231 1.67 -27.99 10.06
N LEU A 232 0.53 -27.29 9.97
CA LEU A 232 0.38 -25.92 10.47
C LEU A 232 0.63 -25.85 11.99
N GLN A 233 0.11 -26.81 12.76
CA GLN A 233 0.34 -26.90 14.20
C GLN A 233 1.82 -27.03 14.56
N HIS A 234 2.58 -27.79 13.77
CA HIS A 234 4.02 -27.94 13.98
C HIS A 234 4.82 -26.70 13.54
N LEU A 235 4.44 -26.09 12.43
CA LEU A 235 5.14 -24.94 11.86
C LEU A 235 4.86 -23.65 12.65
N ALA A 236 3.58 -23.41 12.97
CA ALA A 236 3.10 -22.14 13.54
C ALA A 236 1.93 -22.41 14.52
N PRO A 237 2.23 -22.88 15.77
CA PRO A 237 1.20 -23.27 16.75
C PRO A 237 0.21 -22.16 17.09
N GLU A 238 0.68 -20.89 17.14
CA GLU A 238 -0.16 -19.74 17.45
C GLU A 238 -1.20 -19.53 16.33
N ILE A 239 -0.75 -19.52 15.08
CA ILE A 239 -1.63 -19.37 13.90
C ILE A 239 -2.64 -20.52 13.84
N PHE A 240 -2.20 -21.75 14.17
CA PHE A 240 -3.09 -22.90 14.24
C PHE A 240 -4.20 -22.69 15.28
N ASN A 241 -3.87 -22.24 16.47
CA ASN A 241 -4.85 -21.97 17.53
C ASN A 241 -5.84 -20.86 17.13
N ASP A 242 -5.33 -19.77 16.55
CA ASP A 242 -6.18 -18.68 16.07
C ASP A 242 -7.13 -19.16 14.96
N SER A 243 -6.65 -20.02 14.06
CA SER A 243 -7.49 -20.62 13.01
C SER A 243 -8.58 -21.52 13.55
N LEU A 244 -8.35 -22.24 14.65
CA LEU A 244 -9.38 -23.02 15.32
C LEU A 244 -10.45 -22.14 15.98
N GLN A 245 -10.04 -21.06 16.64
CA GLN A 245 -10.98 -20.09 17.22
C GLN A 245 -11.85 -19.44 16.13
N TRP A 246 -11.26 -19.08 15.01
CA TRP A 246 -11.99 -18.57 13.85
C TRP A 246 -13.02 -19.57 13.33
N LEU A 247 -12.68 -20.86 13.24
CA LEU A 247 -13.61 -21.90 12.80
C LEU A 247 -14.78 -22.11 13.77
N VAL A 248 -14.52 -22.08 15.09
CA VAL A 248 -15.57 -22.16 16.11
C VAL A 248 -16.52 -20.98 15.97
N ALA A 249 -16.00 -19.76 15.81
CA ALA A 249 -16.81 -18.58 15.62
C ALA A 249 -17.68 -18.62 14.33
N GLN A 250 -17.22 -19.30 13.28
CA GLN A 250 -18.01 -19.52 12.07
C GLN A 250 -19.06 -20.64 12.19
N SER A 251 -18.88 -21.55 13.13
CA SER A 251 -19.75 -22.72 13.33
C SER A 251 -20.91 -22.45 14.27
N GLU A 252 -20.87 -21.39 15.07
CA GLU A 252 -21.99 -20.96 15.91
C GLU A 252 -23.07 -20.35 15.00
N PRO A 253 -24.26 -21.00 14.87
CA PRO A 253 -25.36 -20.40 14.12
C PRO A 253 -25.78 -19.12 14.85
N ASP A 254 -25.93 -18.04 14.11
CA ASP A 254 -26.42 -16.73 14.55
C ASP A 254 -27.66 -16.85 15.46
N SER A 255 -27.43 -17.00 16.74
CA SER A 255 -28.50 -17.00 17.76
C SER A 255 -28.66 -15.64 18.43
N THR A 256 -28.11 -14.59 17.87
CA THR A 256 -28.53 -13.20 18.21
C THR A 256 -27.74 -12.19 17.35
N THR A 257 -28.38 -11.71 16.36
CA THR A 257 -28.27 -10.43 15.66
C THR A 257 -28.19 -10.60 14.14
N GLY A 258 -29.24 -10.14 13.47
CA GLY A 258 -29.32 -10.10 12.02
C GLY A 258 -28.21 -9.21 11.42
N TYR A 259 -27.07 -9.80 11.18
CA TYR A 259 -26.07 -9.25 10.29
C TYR A 259 -26.45 -9.63 8.86
N THR A 260 -27.30 -8.83 8.24
CA THR A 260 -27.25 -8.66 6.79
C THR A 260 -25.78 -8.44 6.39
N LYS A 261 -25.34 -9.05 5.29
CA LYS A 261 -24.05 -8.76 4.63
C LYS A 261 -23.86 -7.24 4.59
N LYS A 262 -23.30 -6.68 5.63
CA LYS A 262 -22.97 -5.26 5.70
C LYS A 262 -21.72 -5.05 4.86
N ASN A 263 -21.84 -4.11 3.94
CA ASN A 263 -20.78 -3.47 3.21
C ASN A 263 -19.54 -3.33 4.12
N PRO A 264 -18.31 -3.68 3.68
CA PRO A 264 -17.11 -3.59 4.52
C PRO A 264 -16.84 -2.20 5.13
N GLU A 265 -17.50 -1.16 4.65
CA GLU A 265 -17.45 0.20 5.20
C GLU A 265 -18.13 0.37 6.58
N GLN A 266 -18.81 -0.65 7.12
CA GLN A 266 -19.59 -0.56 8.39
C GLN A 266 -19.07 -1.49 9.50
N LEU A 267 -17.88 -2.10 9.38
CA LEU A 267 -17.26 -2.84 10.46
C LEU A 267 -16.61 -1.86 11.46
N GLU A 268 -17.41 -1.39 12.41
CA GLU A 268 -16.89 -0.80 13.64
C GLU A 268 -16.13 -1.88 14.42
N PHE A 269 -14.80 -1.78 14.48
CA PHE A 269 -13.97 -2.61 15.34
C PHE A 269 -14.29 -2.29 16.81
N ARG A 270 -15.14 -3.10 17.45
CA ARG A 270 -15.23 -3.11 18.89
C ARG A 270 -13.98 -3.79 19.45
N THR A 271 -13.02 -2.97 19.90
CA THR A 271 -11.85 -3.44 20.62
C THR A 271 -12.26 -4.09 21.94
N PRO A 272 -11.70 -5.29 22.33
CA PRO A 272 -11.91 -5.90 23.64
C PRO A 272 -11.30 -5.14 24.83
N PHE A 273 -10.67 -3.99 24.63
CA PHE A 273 -9.96 -3.19 25.62
C PHE A 273 -10.62 -1.83 25.91
N GLN A 274 -11.92 -1.85 26.28
CA GLN A 274 -12.54 -0.76 27.04
C GLN A 274 -13.28 -1.32 28.26
N ARG A 275 -12.58 -2.06 29.10
CA ARG A 275 -12.90 -2.19 30.50
C ARG A 275 -11.63 -1.86 31.28
N GLU A 276 -11.72 -0.84 32.09
CA GLU A 276 -10.80 -0.28 33.07
C GLU A 276 -10.23 1.09 32.71
N ARG A 277 -11.11 2.10 32.82
CA ARG A 277 -10.83 3.41 33.44
C ARG A 277 -12.17 4.03 33.84
N GLY A 278 -12.70 3.51 34.93
CA GLY A 278 -13.63 4.23 35.78
C GLY A 278 -12.96 4.37 37.13
N GLU A 279 -12.53 5.56 37.41
CA GLU A 279 -12.54 6.32 38.65
C GLU A 279 -11.70 7.58 38.44
#